data_35bfe2ce0b6dc1037c5567627d4087d4
#
_entry.id   35bfe2ce0b6dc1037c5567627d4087d4
#
_cell.length_a   1.000
_cell.length_b   1.000
_cell.length_c   1.000
_cell.angle_alpha   90.00
_cell.angle_beta   90.00
_cell.angle_gamma   90.00
#
_symmetry.space_group_name_H-M   'P 1'
#
loop_
_entity.id
_entity.type
_entity.pdbx_description
1 polymer ?
#
loop_
_entity_poly.entity_id
_entity_poly.type
_entity_poly.pdbx_seq_one_letter_code
_entity_poly.pdbx_strand_id
1 'polypeptide(L)'
;MDISSIKVLVVDDDPDIVEILKYNLKNSGYSVKSAGNGVEAIKKAKKFIPDIILMDVMMPEMSGIEACEEIKNIDQLSQAIIIFLSARSEDYTQISAYDAGADDYISKPVKPKILLKKISNIAKKISSEKNAPKTIDLGSIKINKEEYVVIKDKKEILLPVSYTHLTLPTSTH
;
A
#
# COMPACT_ATOMS: atom_id res chain seq x y z
N MET A 1 8.93 -17.11 3.02
CA MET A 1 8.25 -15.82 3.00
C MET A 1 6.77 -16.09 2.77
N ASP A 2 5.94 -15.82 3.72
CA ASP A 2 4.50 -16.12 3.59
C ASP A 2 3.80 -15.00 2.83
N ILE A 3 3.68 -15.18 1.50
CA ILE A 3 3.03 -14.23 0.59
C ILE A 3 1.50 -14.26 0.77
N SER A 4 0.96 -15.33 1.37
CA SER A 4 -0.48 -15.50 1.59
C SER A 4 -1.06 -14.45 2.57
N SER A 5 -0.22 -13.82 3.37
CA SER A 5 -0.60 -12.74 4.29
C SER A 5 -0.81 -11.38 3.60
N ILE A 6 -0.32 -11.21 2.35
CA ILE A 6 -0.47 -9.95 1.60
C ILE A 6 -1.84 -9.90 0.93
N LYS A 7 -2.57 -8.84 1.26
CA LYS A 7 -3.93 -8.61 0.79
C LYS A 7 -3.95 -7.60 -0.36
N VAL A 8 -4.53 -7.98 -1.48
CA VAL A 8 -4.65 -7.13 -2.67
C VAL A 8 -6.12 -6.89 -2.98
N LEU A 9 -6.50 -5.62 -3.13
CA LEU A 9 -7.82 -5.22 -3.63
C LEU A 9 -7.68 -4.77 -5.08
N VAL A 10 -8.44 -5.40 -5.99
CA VAL A 10 -8.50 -5.03 -7.41
C VAL A 10 -9.77 -4.24 -7.66
N VAL A 11 -9.64 -3.03 -8.19
CA VAL A 11 -10.75 -2.12 -8.46
C VAL A 11 -10.73 -1.71 -9.92
N ASP A 12 -11.71 -2.16 -10.67
CA ASP A 12 -11.90 -1.84 -12.09
C ASP A 12 -13.37 -2.09 -12.45
N ASP A 13 -13.97 -1.28 -13.30
CA ASP A 13 -15.35 -1.44 -13.75
C ASP A 13 -15.48 -2.47 -14.89
N ASP A 14 -14.35 -2.86 -15.50
CA ASP A 14 -14.29 -3.93 -16.49
C ASP A 14 -14.14 -5.30 -15.78
N PRO A 15 -15.19 -6.15 -15.84
CA PRO A 15 -15.17 -7.45 -15.18
C PRO A 15 -14.12 -8.42 -15.75
N ASP A 16 -13.76 -8.29 -17.03
CA ASP A 16 -12.76 -9.16 -17.67
C ASP A 16 -11.36 -8.83 -17.13
N ILE A 17 -11.05 -7.54 -16.97
CA ILE A 17 -9.80 -7.08 -16.35
C ILE A 17 -9.72 -7.57 -14.90
N VAL A 18 -10.80 -7.39 -14.15
CA VAL A 18 -10.89 -7.86 -12.77
C VAL A 18 -10.63 -9.35 -12.67
N GLU A 19 -11.25 -10.16 -13.54
CA GLU A 19 -11.10 -11.62 -13.50
C GLU A 19 -9.67 -12.05 -13.81
N ILE A 20 -9.06 -11.49 -14.86
CA ILE A 20 -7.68 -11.77 -15.26
C ILE A 20 -6.71 -11.41 -14.12
N LEU A 21 -6.85 -10.24 -13.52
CA LEU A 21 -5.97 -9.80 -12.44
C LEU A 21 -6.14 -10.67 -11.19
N LYS A 22 -7.39 -10.96 -10.79
CA LYS A 22 -7.67 -11.84 -9.65
C LYS A 22 -7.09 -13.24 -9.85
N TYR A 23 -7.26 -13.82 -11.03
CA TYR A 23 -6.73 -15.15 -11.35
C TYR A 23 -5.22 -15.20 -11.19
N ASN A 24 -4.50 -14.25 -11.80
CA ASN A 24 -3.04 -14.21 -11.74
C ASN A 24 -2.52 -13.97 -10.33
N LEU A 25 -3.12 -13.05 -9.59
CA LEU A 25 -2.72 -12.73 -8.22
C LEU A 25 -2.99 -13.90 -7.26
N LYS A 26 -4.15 -14.55 -7.34
CA LYS A 26 -4.46 -15.72 -6.53
C LYS A 26 -3.52 -16.89 -6.81
N ASN A 27 -3.22 -17.16 -8.07
CA ASN A 27 -2.26 -18.20 -8.45
C ASN A 27 -0.83 -17.89 -7.96
N SER A 28 -0.53 -16.63 -7.73
CA SER A 28 0.74 -16.19 -7.13
C SER A 28 0.72 -16.20 -5.58
N GLY A 29 -0.38 -16.63 -4.97
CA GLY A 29 -0.49 -16.83 -3.51
C GLY A 29 -1.01 -15.63 -2.72
N TYR A 30 -1.46 -14.55 -3.38
CA TYR A 30 -2.03 -13.39 -2.68
C TYR A 30 -3.47 -13.61 -2.25
N SER A 31 -3.87 -12.97 -1.12
CA SER A 31 -5.27 -12.86 -0.72
C SER A 31 -5.94 -11.74 -1.52
N VAL A 32 -6.94 -12.05 -2.36
CA VAL A 32 -7.48 -11.08 -3.32
C VAL A 32 -8.97 -10.88 -3.16
N LYS A 33 -9.39 -9.61 -3.08
CA LYS A 33 -10.78 -9.16 -3.26
C LYS A 33 -10.86 -8.18 -4.41
N SER A 34 -12.07 -7.91 -4.90
CA SER A 34 -12.31 -6.97 -5.98
C SER A 34 -13.52 -6.07 -5.73
N ALA A 35 -13.54 -4.92 -6.38
CA ALA A 35 -14.64 -3.97 -6.42
C ALA A 35 -14.82 -3.46 -7.85
N GLY A 36 -16.05 -3.10 -8.23
CA GLY A 36 -16.39 -2.63 -9.56
C GLY A 36 -16.48 -1.11 -9.70
N ASN A 37 -16.34 -0.35 -8.62
CA ASN A 37 -16.33 1.11 -8.61
C ASN A 37 -15.67 1.67 -7.33
N GLY A 38 -15.47 2.98 -7.27
CA GLY A 38 -14.81 3.65 -6.16
C GLY A 38 -15.55 3.52 -4.83
N VAL A 39 -16.88 3.62 -4.84
CA VAL A 39 -17.71 3.51 -3.62
C VAL A 39 -17.60 2.11 -3.01
N GLU A 40 -17.70 1.09 -3.84
CA GLU A 40 -17.53 -0.30 -3.42
C GLU A 40 -16.10 -0.56 -2.93
N ALA A 41 -15.11 0.04 -3.58
CA ALA A 41 -13.70 -0.06 -3.19
C ALA A 41 -13.47 0.43 -1.76
N ILE A 42 -13.97 1.62 -1.42
CA ILE A 42 -13.86 2.19 -0.07
C ILE A 42 -14.53 1.27 0.96
N LYS A 43 -15.75 0.81 0.67
CA LYS A 43 -16.50 -0.10 1.57
C LYS A 43 -15.76 -1.41 1.80
N LYS A 44 -15.18 -1.98 0.75
CA LYS A 44 -14.41 -3.24 0.84
C LYS A 44 -13.05 -3.02 1.49
N ALA A 45 -12.37 -1.92 1.20
CA ALA A 45 -11.10 -1.58 1.82
C ALA A 45 -11.21 -1.48 3.34
N LYS A 46 -12.24 -0.79 3.87
CA LYS A 46 -12.51 -0.69 5.32
C LYS A 46 -12.66 -2.04 6.03
N LYS A 47 -13.21 -3.04 5.34
CA LYS A 47 -13.43 -4.37 5.92
C LYS A 47 -12.26 -5.34 5.69
N PHE A 48 -11.60 -5.21 4.56
CA PHE A 48 -10.57 -6.14 4.13
C PHE A 48 -9.17 -5.71 4.61
N ILE A 49 -8.97 -4.40 4.78
CA ILE A 49 -7.70 -3.76 5.13
C ILE A 49 -6.60 -4.28 4.19
N PRO A 50 -6.64 -3.92 2.88
CA PRO A 50 -5.66 -4.36 1.90
C PRO A 50 -4.30 -3.71 2.15
N ASP A 51 -3.24 -4.44 1.84
CA ASP A 51 -1.86 -3.92 1.81
C ASP A 51 -1.59 -3.19 0.48
N ILE A 52 -2.20 -3.69 -0.61
CA ILE A 52 -2.03 -3.15 -1.97
C ILE A 52 -3.41 -2.98 -2.60
N ILE A 53 -3.63 -1.87 -3.27
CA ILE A 53 -4.84 -1.59 -4.05
C ILE A 53 -4.42 -1.32 -5.50
N LEU A 54 -4.94 -2.11 -6.42
CA LEU A 54 -4.88 -1.84 -7.86
C LEU A 54 -6.17 -1.15 -8.24
N MET A 55 -6.10 0.07 -8.74
CA MET A 55 -7.28 0.90 -8.96
C MET A 55 -7.30 1.51 -10.36
N ASP A 56 -8.36 1.24 -11.09
CA ASP A 56 -8.61 1.98 -12.34
C ASP A 56 -8.87 3.45 -12.04
N VAL A 57 -8.34 4.33 -12.89
CA VAL A 57 -8.52 5.79 -12.74
C VAL A 57 -9.91 6.21 -13.16
N MET A 58 -10.39 5.66 -14.27
CA MET A 58 -11.65 6.09 -14.92
C MET A 58 -12.75 5.07 -14.65
N MET A 59 -13.59 5.35 -13.65
CA MET A 59 -14.74 4.51 -13.32
C MET A 59 -16.00 5.37 -13.22
N PRO A 60 -17.20 4.78 -13.46
CA PRO A 60 -18.47 5.48 -13.25
C PRO A 60 -18.72 5.76 -11.76
N GLU A 61 -19.57 6.72 -11.47
CA GLU A 61 -20.02 7.18 -10.14
C GLU A 61 -18.92 7.88 -9.33
N MET A 62 -17.78 7.24 -9.11
CA MET A 62 -16.63 7.76 -8.38
C MET A 62 -15.35 7.34 -9.10
N SER A 63 -14.54 8.30 -9.48
CA SER A 63 -13.24 8.04 -10.10
C SER A 63 -12.28 7.36 -9.12
N GLY A 64 -11.27 6.67 -9.67
CA GLY A 64 -10.21 6.09 -8.83
C GLY A 64 -9.42 7.13 -8.05
N ILE A 65 -9.28 8.35 -8.59
CA ILE A 65 -8.59 9.46 -7.91
C ILE A 65 -9.35 9.86 -6.65
N GLU A 66 -10.66 10.13 -6.77
CA GLU A 66 -11.52 10.45 -5.61
C GLU A 66 -11.51 9.32 -4.58
N ALA A 67 -11.61 8.08 -5.01
CA ALA A 67 -11.55 6.92 -4.13
C ALA A 67 -10.19 6.80 -3.41
N CYS A 68 -9.09 7.12 -4.09
CA CYS A 68 -7.74 7.13 -3.53
C CYS A 68 -7.63 8.17 -2.40
N GLU A 69 -8.07 9.41 -2.64
CA GLU A 69 -8.05 10.47 -1.64
C GLU A 69 -8.84 10.07 -0.39
N GLU A 70 -10.06 9.53 -0.58
CA GLU A 70 -10.85 9.06 0.56
C GLU A 70 -10.19 7.91 1.32
N ILE A 71 -9.62 6.94 0.62
CA ILE A 71 -8.94 5.80 1.24
C ILE A 71 -7.72 6.26 2.04
N LYS A 72 -6.90 7.15 1.48
CA LYS A 72 -5.70 7.66 2.16
C LYS A 72 -6.02 8.49 3.42
N ASN A 73 -7.19 9.09 3.48
CA ASN A 73 -7.68 9.82 4.67
C ASN A 73 -8.23 8.91 5.77
N ILE A 74 -8.31 7.59 5.56
CA ILE A 74 -8.70 6.63 6.59
C ILE A 74 -7.46 6.09 7.28
N ASP A 75 -7.28 6.36 8.58
CA ASP A 75 -6.08 6.02 9.35
C ASP A 75 -5.61 4.58 9.13
N GLN A 76 -6.53 3.61 9.19
CA GLN A 76 -6.23 2.19 9.02
C GLN A 76 -5.77 1.81 7.60
N LEU A 77 -6.01 2.67 6.61
CA LEU A 77 -5.72 2.46 5.20
C LEU A 77 -4.65 3.41 4.66
N SER A 78 -4.20 4.37 5.46
CA SER A 78 -3.21 5.38 5.08
C SER A 78 -1.90 4.78 4.56
N GLN A 79 -1.52 3.60 5.05
CA GLN A 79 -0.32 2.86 4.65
C GLN A 79 -0.54 1.89 3.48
N ALA A 80 -1.79 1.73 2.99
CA ALA A 80 -2.04 0.89 1.83
C ALA A 80 -1.36 1.48 0.59
N ILE A 81 -0.64 0.64 -0.15
CA ILE A 81 0.02 1.03 -1.40
C ILE A 81 -1.02 1.06 -2.52
N ILE A 82 -1.24 2.22 -3.11
CA ILE A 82 -2.22 2.39 -4.20
C ILE A 82 -1.48 2.53 -5.53
N ILE A 83 -1.78 1.63 -6.45
CA ILE A 83 -1.22 1.60 -7.81
C ILE A 83 -2.36 1.83 -8.79
N PHE A 84 -2.30 2.92 -9.54
CA PHE A 84 -3.29 3.18 -10.57
C PHE A 84 -3.07 2.34 -11.82
N LEU A 85 -4.18 1.88 -12.38
CA LEU A 85 -4.25 1.30 -13.73
C LEU A 85 -4.83 2.37 -14.66
N SER A 86 -4.06 2.87 -15.61
CA SER A 86 -4.50 3.97 -16.47
C SER A 86 -4.34 3.66 -17.95
N ALA A 87 -5.26 4.16 -18.79
CA ALA A 87 -5.06 4.22 -20.21
C ALA A 87 -3.98 5.26 -20.55
N ARG A 88 -3.15 4.99 -21.52
CA ARG A 88 -1.84 5.56 -21.84
C ARG A 88 -1.83 7.01 -22.33
N SER A 89 -2.65 7.92 -21.99
CA SER A 89 -2.68 9.15 -22.78
C SER A 89 -2.61 10.50 -22.10
N GLU A 90 -2.51 10.60 -20.78
CA GLU A 90 -2.56 11.94 -20.19
C GLU A 90 -1.56 12.10 -19.05
N ASP A 91 -0.49 12.87 -19.32
CA ASP A 91 0.45 13.38 -18.31
C ASP A 91 -0.30 14.05 -17.14
N TYR A 92 -1.42 14.68 -17.42
CA TYR A 92 -2.29 15.33 -16.44
C TYR A 92 -2.90 14.34 -15.45
N THR A 93 -3.33 13.16 -15.94
CA THR A 93 -3.88 12.11 -15.08
C THR A 93 -2.83 11.55 -14.13
N GLN A 94 -1.58 11.46 -14.56
CA GLN A 94 -0.48 10.99 -13.71
C GLN A 94 -0.17 11.99 -12.60
N ILE A 95 -0.13 13.28 -12.89
CA ILE A 95 0.11 14.33 -11.89
C ILE A 95 -1.02 14.31 -10.85
N SER A 96 -2.28 14.31 -11.28
CA SER A 96 -3.43 14.26 -10.38
C SER A 96 -3.45 12.97 -9.53
N ALA A 97 -2.98 11.86 -10.08
CA ALA A 97 -2.87 10.59 -9.37
C ALA A 97 -1.84 10.65 -8.21
N TYR A 98 -0.69 11.26 -8.45
CA TYR A 98 0.31 11.45 -7.39
C TYR A 98 -0.17 12.46 -6.34
N ASP A 99 -0.84 13.55 -6.75
CA ASP A 99 -1.41 14.53 -5.83
C ASP A 99 -2.49 13.90 -4.92
N ALA A 100 -3.24 12.92 -5.45
CA ALA A 100 -4.21 12.15 -4.68
C ALA A 100 -3.58 11.14 -3.70
N GLY A 101 -2.25 11.00 -3.69
CA GLY A 101 -1.52 10.10 -2.80
C GLY A 101 -1.29 8.70 -3.35
N ALA A 102 -1.36 8.50 -4.67
CA ALA A 102 -0.97 7.25 -5.29
C ALA A 102 0.53 6.99 -5.16
N ASP A 103 0.89 5.74 -4.97
CA ASP A 103 2.28 5.32 -4.79
C ASP A 103 2.96 4.96 -6.13
N ASP A 104 2.16 4.56 -7.12
CA ASP A 104 2.67 4.16 -8.44
C ASP A 104 1.54 4.07 -9.47
N TYR A 105 1.88 3.85 -10.75
CA TYR A 105 0.92 3.58 -11.82
C TYR A 105 1.40 2.51 -12.80
N ILE A 106 0.45 1.89 -13.51
CA ILE A 106 0.69 0.91 -14.56
C ILE A 106 -0.19 1.26 -15.74
N SER A 107 0.40 1.38 -16.94
CA SER A 107 -0.34 1.65 -18.16
C SER A 107 -1.14 0.43 -18.60
N LYS A 108 -2.40 0.63 -18.99
CA LYS A 108 -3.19 -0.37 -19.72
C LYS A 108 -2.72 -0.43 -21.20
N PRO A 109 -2.67 -1.60 -21.84
CA PRO A 109 -3.11 -2.91 -21.36
C PRO A 109 -2.15 -3.50 -20.31
N VAL A 110 -2.70 -3.97 -19.20
CA VAL A 110 -1.90 -4.52 -18.09
C VAL A 110 -1.29 -5.86 -18.49
N LYS A 111 0.03 -5.92 -18.49
CA LYS A 111 0.77 -7.17 -18.74
C LYS A 111 0.93 -7.95 -17.42
N PRO A 112 0.29 -9.13 -17.24
CA PRO A 112 0.29 -9.83 -15.96
C PRO A 112 1.68 -10.08 -15.37
N LYS A 113 2.66 -10.46 -16.20
CA LYS A 113 4.04 -10.71 -15.75
C LYS A 113 4.70 -9.47 -15.15
N ILE A 114 4.47 -8.29 -15.76
CA ILE A 114 5.05 -7.02 -15.27
C ILE A 114 4.37 -6.62 -13.97
N LEU A 115 3.03 -6.71 -13.91
CA LEU A 115 2.25 -6.45 -12.71
C LEU A 115 2.71 -7.32 -11.55
N LEU A 116 2.76 -8.64 -11.74
CA LEU A 116 3.18 -9.58 -10.71
C LEU A 116 4.59 -9.30 -10.20
N LYS A 117 5.52 -8.93 -11.07
CA LYS A 117 6.88 -8.55 -10.67
C LYS A 117 6.88 -7.30 -9.80
N LYS A 118 6.10 -6.27 -10.17
CA LYS A 118 5.97 -5.04 -9.40
C LYS A 118 5.36 -5.33 -8.03
N ILE A 119 4.24 -6.06 -7.98
CA ILE A 119 3.58 -6.44 -6.73
C ILE A 119 4.50 -7.29 -5.85
N SER A 120 5.25 -8.24 -6.41
CA SER A 120 6.20 -9.04 -5.66
C SER A 120 7.29 -8.20 -4.98
N ASN A 121 7.79 -7.17 -5.67
CA ASN A 121 8.78 -6.27 -5.09
C ASN A 121 8.19 -5.43 -3.93
N ILE A 122 6.96 -4.95 -4.09
CA ILE A 122 6.24 -4.21 -3.04
C ILE A 122 5.94 -5.13 -1.86
N ALA A 123 5.44 -6.33 -2.11
CA ALA A 123 5.13 -7.32 -1.08
C ALA A 123 6.36 -7.69 -0.22
N LYS A 124 7.54 -7.77 -0.84
CA LYS A 124 8.81 -7.98 -0.12
C LYS A 124 9.12 -6.84 0.85
N LYS A 125 8.93 -5.59 0.43
CA LYS A 125 9.13 -4.41 1.29
C LYS A 125 8.15 -4.44 2.47
N ILE A 126 6.86 -4.61 2.21
CA ILE A 126 5.82 -4.70 3.25
C ILE A 126 6.15 -5.81 4.25
N SER A 127 6.55 -6.99 3.77
CA SER A 127 6.90 -8.12 4.64
C SER A 127 8.15 -7.84 5.47
N SER A 128 9.15 -7.14 4.93
CA SER A 128 10.35 -6.76 5.68
C SER A 128 10.04 -5.73 6.76
N GLU A 129 9.17 -4.77 6.49
CA GLU A 129 8.71 -3.77 7.46
C GLU A 129 7.87 -4.40 8.57
N LYS A 130 6.94 -5.30 8.24
CA LYS A 130 6.14 -6.05 9.22
C LYS A 130 6.98 -6.95 10.12
N ASN A 131 8.09 -7.47 9.61
CA ASN A 131 9.00 -8.34 10.36
C ASN A 131 10.21 -7.59 10.97
N ALA A 132 10.33 -6.29 10.74
CA ALA A 132 11.37 -5.49 11.36
C ALA A 132 11.17 -5.48 12.89
N PRO A 133 12.26 -5.58 13.67
CA PRO A 133 12.14 -5.57 15.13
C PRO A 133 11.46 -4.26 15.58
N LYS A 134 10.36 -4.40 16.30
CA LYS A 134 9.59 -3.28 16.85
C LYS A 134 10.38 -2.51 17.89
N THR A 135 11.36 -3.15 18.48
CA THR A 135 12.25 -2.57 19.47
C THR A 135 13.69 -2.63 18.98
N ILE A 136 14.37 -1.48 18.97
CA ILE A 136 15.81 -1.39 18.76
C ILE A 136 16.46 -1.36 20.13
N ASP A 137 17.31 -2.34 20.42
CA ASP A 137 18.10 -2.42 21.65
C ASP A 137 19.55 -2.01 21.35
N LEU A 138 19.97 -0.88 21.86
CA LEU A 138 21.33 -0.33 21.75
C LEU A 138 22.08 -0.42 23.10
N GLY A 139 21.71 -1.40 23.93
CA GLY A 139 22.30 -1.60 25.27
C GLY A 139 21.69 -0.65 26.31
N SER A 140 22.19 0.56 26.42
CA SER A 140 21.66 1.56 27.36
C SER A 140 20.37 2.25 26.88
N ILE A 141 20.02 2.11 25.61
CA ILE A 141 18.86 2.74 24.99
C ILE A 141 18.03 1.68 24.28
N LYS A 142 16.75 1.59 24.63
CA LYS A 142 15.75 0.78 23.90
C LYS A 142 14.73 1.71 23.25
N ILE A 143 14.48 1.53 21.98
CA ILE A 143 13.52 2.34 21.20
C ILE A 143 12.37 1.44 20.81
N ASN A 144 11.17 1.69 21.32
CA ASN A 144 9.95 1.06 20.85
C ASN A 144 9.34 1.92 19.74
N LYS A 145 9.34 1.39 18.52
CA LYS A 145 8.84 2.11 17.32
C LYS A 145 7.32 2.21 17.26
N GLU A 146 6.59 1.32 17.91
CA GLU A 146 5.11 1.34 17.89
C GLU A 146 4.55 2.34 18.91
N GLU A 147 5.19 2.41 20.07
CA GLU A 147 4.72 3.29 21.17
C GLU A 147 5.43 4.64 21.17
N TYR A 148 6.37 4.85 20.23
CA TYR A 148 7.22 6.05 20.18
C TYR A 148 7.91 6.37 21.51
N VAL A 149 8.33 5.31 22.21
CA VAL A 149 8.97 5.38 23.51
C VAL A 149 10.45 5.05 23.38
N VAL A 150 11.28 5.88 23.99
CA VAL A 150 12.70 5.62 24.21
C VAL A 150 12.91 5.32 25.68
N ILE A 151 13.44 4.14 25.99
CA ILE A 151 13.83 3.76 27.34
C ILE A 151 15.33 3.94 27.46
N LYS A 152 15.76 4.88 28.32
CA LYS A 152 17.17 5.11 28.67
C LYS A 152 17.31 4.99 30.17
N ASP A 153 18.25 4.15 30.64
CA ASP A 153 18.58 3.96 32.07
C ASP A 153 17.32 3.67 32.93
N LYS A 154 16.38 2.83 32.39
CA LYS A 154 15.08 2.49 33.00
C LYS A 154 14.08 3.65 33.11
N LYS A 155 14.34 4.78 32.46
CA LYS A 155 13.38 5.88 32.35
C LYS A 155 12.75 5.87 30.94
N GLU A 156 11.43 5.93 30.89
CA GLU A 156 10.67 6.07 29.66
C GLU A 156 10.59 7.53 29.25
N ILE A 157 10.88 7.82 28.01
CA ILE A 157 10.77 9.14 27.38
C ILE A 157 9.88 8.99 26.16
N LEU A 158 8.67 9.58 26.20
CA LEU A 158 7.79 9.68 25.05
C LEU A 158 8.40 10.62 24.01
N LEU A 159 8.54 10.16 22.77
CA LEU A 159 8.99 11.01 21.68
C LEU A 159 7.82 11.86 21.18
N PRO A 160 7.98 13.19 21.00
CA PRO A 160 6.99 14.00 20.31
C PRO A 160 6.77 13.48 18.89
N VAL A 161 5.52 13.62 18.37
CA VAL A 161 5.12 13.13 17.03
C VAL A 161 6.03 13.66 15.91
N SER A 162 6.68 14.81 16.07
CA SER A 162 7.65 15.40 15.13
C SER A 162 8.93 14.59 14.93
N TYR A 163 9.23 13.61 15.78
CA TYR A 163 10.43 12.75 15.69
C TYR A 163 10.14 11.34 15.12
N THR A 164 8.95 11.10 14.57
CA THR A 164 8.54 9.79 14.05
C THR A 164 9.28 9.35 12.77
N HIS A 165 10.12 10.22 12.18
CA HIS A 165 10.94 9.95 11.00
C HIS A 165 12.45 9.84 11.30
N LEU A 166 12.82 9.29 12.45
CA LEU A 166 14.21 8.98 12.74
C LEU A 166 14.72 7.84 11.84
N THR A 167 15.38 8.22 10.75
CA THR A 167 16.24 7.31 9.99
C THR A 167 17.60 7.27 10.66
N LEU A 168 18.02 6.08 11.11
CA LEU A 168 19.40 5.88 11.55
C LEU A 168 20.33 6.06 10.33
N PRO A 169 21.45 6.81 10.46
CA PRO A 169 22.43 6.88 9.39
C PRO A 169 22.97 5.47 9.13
N THR A 170 22.83 4.98 7.90
CA THR A 170 23.53 3.78 7.47
C THR A 170 25.02 4.07 7.49
N SER A 171 25.76 3.43 8.38
CA SER A 171 27.22 3.50 8.36
C SER A 171 27.70 2.78 7.09
N THR A 172 28.17 3.58 6.14
CA THR A 172 28.97 3.09 5.01
C THR A 172 30.35 2.69 5.53
N HIS A 173 30.64 1.42 5.42
CA HIS A 173 32.02 0.90 5.32
C HIS A 173 32.11 0.06 4.07
#